data_a6e2b1a298d55cc8d6530029a70475da
#
_entry.id   a6e2b1a298d55cc8d6530029a70475da
#
_cell.length_a   1.000
_cell.length_b   1.000
_cell.length_c   1.000
_cell.angle_alpha   90.00
_cell.angle_beta   90.00
_cell.angle_gamma   90.00
#
_symmetry.space_group_name_H-M   'P 1'
#
loop_
_entity.id
_entity.type
_entity.pdbx_description
1 polymer ?
#
loop_
_entity_poly.entity_id
_entity_poly.type
_entity_poly.pdbx_seq_one_letter_code
_entity_poly.pdbx_strand_id
1 'polypeptide(L)'
;MTVHAGSIILEPCLTGNDLGEVAKKGVWLAKAGFGAFPSAYEYGPLIAAAHAHDMITTVHTGGSSIPGSGAITGDHLLALKPNVSFHINGGPTAMADGDFERVIRESDIALQVCTAGNLRTALLCARLAQQFEALDRLILATDTPTGSGVMPLGMLYTIAHLSSLGGIGPEVAIAAATGNNARCFRLDCGLLSAGKAADIVVIDAPDGGTQRDALSAIRNGDIAAVGAVISAGAVRREEPQHPRHHASHPRRILPALTRPLRH
;
A
#
# COMPACT_ATOMS: atom_id res chain seq x y z
N MET A 1 -5.85 -10.18 -12.97
CA MET A 1 -5.09 -9.09 -12.31
C MET A 1 -5.43 -7.80 -13.02
N THR A 2 -5.88 -6.81 -12.28
CA THR A 2 -6.18 -5.48 -12.81
C THR A 2 -4.97 -4.57 -12.54
N VAL A 3 -4.55 -3.82 -13.55
CA VAL A 3 -3.46 -2.85 -13.44
C VAL A 3 -4.06 -1.44 -13.56
N HIS A 4 -3.88 -0.63 -12.54
CA HIS A 4 -4.30 0.77 -12.51
C HIS A 4 -3.12 1.65 -12.97
N ALA A 5 -2.95 1.78 -14.28
CA ALA A 5 -1.94 2.65 -14.88
C ALA A 5 -2.44 4.10 -14.97
N GLY A 6 -1.55 5.03 -15.30
CA GLY A 6 -1.90 6.44 -15.52
C GLY A 6 -1.26 7.38 -14.48
N SER A 7 0.05 7.30 -14.33
CA SER A 7 0.82 8.21 -13.49
C SER A 7 1.74 9.11 -14.31
N ILE A 8 2.04 10.30 -13.77
CA ILE A 8 3.05 11.24 -14.29
C ILE A 8 4.03 11.61 -13.18
N ILE A 9 5.30 11.76 -13.53
CA ILE A 9 6.32 12.34 -12.65
C ILE A 9 6.33 13.84 -12.85
N LEU A 10 6.29 14.58 -11.74
CA LEU A 10 6.32 16.04 -11.78
C LEU A 10 7.75 16.53 -12.00
N GLU A 11 7.94 17.28 -13.06
CA GLU A 11 9.23 17.83 -13.51
C GLU A 11 9.13 19.33 -13.81
N PRO A 12 10.26 20.09 -13.78
CA PRO A 12 10.26 21.55 -13.96
C PRO A 12 9.68 22.05 -15.28
N CYS A 13 9.71 21.21 -16.33
CA CYS A 13 9.16 21.57 -17.65
C CYS A 13 7.64 21.52 -17.74
N LEU A 14 6.96 20.93 -16.74
CA LEU A 14 5.51 20.80 -16.73
C LEU A 14 4.83 22.07 -16.25
N THR A 15 3.67 22.34 -16.85
CA THR A 15 2.76 23.41 -16.46
C THR A 15 1.43 22.85 -15.97
N GLY A 16 0.61 23.68 -15.33
CA GLY A 16 -0.76 23.28 -14.97
C GLY A 16 -1.61 22.86 -16.18
N ASN A 17 -1.39 23.50 -17.35
CA ASN A 17 -2.07 23.12 -18.58
C ASN A 17 -1.68 21.72 -19.04
N ASP A 18 -0.40 21.36 -18.97
CA ASP A 18 0.06 20.01 -19.32
C ASP A 18 -0.58 18.96 -18.43
N LEU A 19 -0.68 19.24 -17.12
CA LEU A 19 -1.38 18.35 -16.18
C LEU A 19 -2.86 18.20 -16.54
N GLY A 20 -3.52 19.28 -16.92
CA GLY A 20 -4.90 19.22 -17.42
C GLY A 20 -5.06 18.38 -18.69
N GLU A 21 -4.14 18.49 -19.62
CA GLU A 21 -4.17 17.70 -20.86
C GLU A 21 -3.92 16.20 -20.62
N VAL A 22 -3.01 15.84 -19.72
CA VAL A 22 -2.78 14.42 -19.42
C VAL A 22 -3.89 13.84 -18.54
N ALA A 23 -4.50 14.64 -17.67
CA ALA A 23 -5.66 14.21 -16.88
C ALA A 23 -6.85 13.84 -17.79
N LYS A 24 -7.14 14.62 -18.83
CA LYS A 24 -8.16 14.31 -19.85
C LYS A 24 -7.89 12.99 -20.59
N LYS A 25 -6.61 12.55 -20.65
CA LYS A 25 -6.20 11.28 -21.26
C LYS A 25 -6.20 10.11 -20.27
N GLY A 26 -6.69 10.31 -19.05
CA GLY A 26 -6.81 9.27 -18.02
C GLY A 26 -5.60 9.14 -17.10
N VAL A 27 -4.67 10.10 -17.09
CA VAL A 27 -3.63 10.17 -16.05
C VAL A 27 -4.28 10.72 -14.78
N TRP A 28 -4.22 9.96 -13.71
CA TRP A 28 -4.95 10.24 -12.48
C TRP A 28 -4.06 10.38 -11.25
N LEU A 29 -2.75 10.07 -11.38
CA LEU A 29 -1.79 10.13 -10.30
C LEU A 29 -0.56 10.95 -10.70
N ALA A 30 -0.15 11.87 -9.84
CA ALA A 30 1.03 12.70 -10.01
C ALA A 30 2.05 12.43 -8.90
N LYS A 31 3.29 12.07 -9.27
CA LYS A 31 4.38 11.74 -8.34
C LYS A 31 5.43 12.83 -8.30
N ALA A 32 5.76 13.30 -7.09
CA ALA A 32 6.83 14.24 -6.80
C ALA A 32 7.99 13.60 -6.01
N GLY A 33 9.13 14.27 -5.95
CA GLY A 33 10.21 13.96 -5.01
C GLY A 33 11.38 13.15 -5.55
N PHE A 34 11.60 13.14 -6.87
CA PHE A 34 12.78 12.50 -7.49
C PHE A 34 13.96 13.45 -7.77
N GLY A 35 14.04 14.57 -7.03
CA GLY A 35 15.17 15.51 -7.19
C GLY A 35 15.16 16.29 -8.51
N ALA A 36 14.03 16.39 -9.20
CA ALA A 36 13.90 17.18 -10.41
C ALA A 36 14.02 18.69 -10.13
N PHE A 37 13.76 19.12 -8.89
CA PHE A 37 13.90 20.48 -8.42
C PHE A 37 15.03 20.59 -7.40
N PRO A 38 15.77 21.75 -7.35
CA PRO A 38 16.76 22.01 -6.33
C PRO A 38 16.21 21.97 -4.90
N SER A 39 14.98 22.44 -4.72
CA SER A 39 14.26 22.40 -3.46
C SER A 39 12.95 21.62 -3.60
N ALA A 40 12.64 20.77 -2.61
CA ALA A 40 11.38 20.04 -2.60
C ALA A 40 10.14 20.96 -2.54
N TYR A 41 10.26 22.14 -1.97
CA TYR A 41 9.15 23.11 -1.93
C TYR A 41 8.70 23.59 -3.32
N GLU A 42 9.57 23.51 -4.31
CA GLU A 42 9.28 23.93 -5.69
C GLU A 42 8.27 23.00 -6.40
N TYR A 43 7.99 21.81 -5.85
CA TYR A 43 6.89 20.97 -6.32
C TYR A 43 5.50 21.56 -6.02
N GLY A 44 5.40 22.52 -5.08
CA GLY A 44 4.12 23.06 -4.59
C GLY A 44 3.15 23.51 -5.69
N PRO A 45 3.57 24.36 -6.64
CA PRO A 45 2.70 24.81 -7.73
C PRO A 45 2.16 23.66 -8.60
N LEU A 46 2.99 22.65 -8.89
CA LEU A 46 2.55 21.49 -9.69
C LEU A 46 1.62 20.55 -8.92
N ILE A 47 1.84 20.36 -7.61
CA ILE A 47 0.95 19.62 -6.74
C ILE A 47 -0.41 20.33 -6.66
N ALA A 48 -0.43 21.66 -6.49
CA ALA A 48 -1.67 22.43 -6.48
C ALA A 48 -2.41 22.34 -7.83
N ALA A 49 -1.68 22.40 -8.94
CA ALA A 49 -2.25 22.23 -10.27
C ALA A 49 -2.81 20.81 -10.50
N ALA A 50 -2.11 19.77 -10.02
CA ALA A 50 -2.60 18.40 -10.08
C ALA A 50 -3.92 18.23 -9.30
N HIS A 51 -4.01 18.80 -8.10
CA HIS A 51 -5.25 18.82 -7.31
C HIS A 51 -6.39 19.55 -8.05
N ALA A 52 -6.10 20.67 -8.73
CA ALA A 52 -7.11 21.39 -9.51
C ALA A 52 -7.68 20.56 -10.68
N HIS A 53 -6.96 19.53 -11.13
CA HIS A 53 -7.39 18.57 -12.14
C HIS A 53 -7.84 17.22 -11.54
N ASP A 54 -8.18 17.19 -10.25
CA ASP A 54 -8.65 16.00 -9.51
C ASP A 54 -7.67 14.82 -9.53
N MET A 55 -6.38 15.07 -9.76
CA MET A 55 -5.35 14.05 -9.70
C MET A 55 -4.96 13.77 -8.24
N ILE A 56 -4.65 12.51 -7.93
CA ILE A 56 -4.06 12.12 -6.66
C ILE A 56 -2.57 12.44 -6.70
N THR A 57 -2.09 13.17 -5.71
CA THR A 57 -0.68 13.53 -5.60
C THR A 57 0.04 12.67 -4.59
N THR A 58 1.24 12.24 -4.93
CA THR A 58 2.09 11.40 -4.09
C THR A 58 3.48 11.99 -4.02
N VAL A 59 4.13 11.88 -2.87
CA VAL A 59 5.47 12.42 -2.66
C VAL A 59 6.39 11.33 -2.12
N HIS A 60 7.57 11.18 -2.73
CA HIS A 60 8.67 10.40 -2.15
C HIS A 60 9.00 10.92 -0.75
N THR A 61 9.21 10.05 0.22
CA THR A 61 9.46 10.44 1.61
C THR A 61 10.70 9.77 2.15
N GLY A 62 11.49 10.51 2.92
CA GLY A 62 12.73 10.02 3.51
C GLY A 62 13.97 10.52 2.79
N GLY A 63 15.04 9.74 2.80
CA GLY A 63 16.33 10.10 2.22
C GLY A 63 16.29 10.31 0.71
N SER A 64 17.39 10.77 0.15
CA SER A 64 17.52 10.96 -1.30
C SER A 64 17.31 9.66 -2.07
N SER A 65 16.50 9.70 -3.12
CA SER A 65 16.17 8.52 -3.94
C SER A 65 17.15 8.27 -5.07
N ILE A 66 17.76 9.32 -5.59
CA ILE A 66 18.76 9.27 -6.65
C ILE A 66 19.91 10.24 -6.33
N PRO A 67 21.11 10.06 -6.90
CA PRO A 67 22.20 10.99 -6.73
C PRO A 67 21.80 12.43 -7.08
N GLY A 68 22.07 13.36 -6.17
CA GLY A 68 21.73 14.77 -6.33
C GLY A 68 20.33 15.16 -5.86
N SER A 69 19.45 14.23 -5.51
CA SER A 69 18.15 14.55 -4.89
C SER A 69 18.31 14.86 -3.41
N GLY A 70 17.49 15.78 -2.90
CA GLY A 70 17.36 16.08 -1.48
C GLY A 70 16.48 15.06 -0.73
N ALA A 71 16.61 15.05 0.60
CA ALA A 71 15.68 14.32 1.46
C ALA A 71 14.33 15.05 1.53
N ILE A 72 13.25 14.28 1.64
CA ILE A 72 11.89 14.80 1.89
C ILE A 72 11.54 14.52 3.36
N THR A 73 11.35 15.58 4.11
CA THR A 73 11.08 15.57 5.57
C THR A 73 9.60 15.84 5.85
N GLY A 74 9.22 15.79 7.13
CA GLY A 74 7.89 16.18 7.58
C GLY A 74 7.52 17.62 7.20
N ASP A 75 8.46 18.56 7.26
CA ASP A 75 8.22 19.96 6.86
C ASP A 75 7.82 20.07 5.39
N HIS A 76 8.48 19.32 4.52
CA HIS A 76 8.13 19.27 3.09
C HIS A 76 6.73 18.71 2.89
N LEU A 77 6.38 17.60 3.57
CA LEU A 77 5.05 17.00 3.47
C LEU A 77 3.95 17.95 3.93
N LEU A 78 4.14 18.62 5.07
CA LEU A 78 3.18 19.57 5.63
C LEU A 78 3.01 20.80 4.73
N ALA A 79 4.07 21.26 4.08
CA ALA A 79 4.01 22.39 3.15
C ALA A 79 3.38 22.02 1.79
N LEU A 80 3.72 20.85 1.24
CA LEU A 80 3.28 20.39 -0.08
C LEU A 80 1.84 19.82 -0.05
N LYS A 81 1.41 19.28 1.08
CA LYS A 81 0.07 18.69 1.29
C LYS A 81 -0.33 17.69 0.21
N PRO A 82 0.49 16.68 -0.09
CA PRO A 82 0.11 15.64 -1.03
C PRO A 82 -1.04 14.79 -0.45
N ASN A 83 -1.75 14.07 -1.31
CA ASN A 83 -2.73 13.08 -0.83
C ASN A 83 -2.03 11.90 -0.13
N VAL A 84 -0.84 11.51 -0.58
CA VAL A 84 -0.13 10.34 -0.06
C VAL A 84 1.35 10.63 0.15
N SER A 85 1.87 10.30 1.32
CA SER A 85 3.30 10.12 1.55
C SER A 85 3.68 8.70 1.12
N PHE A 86 4.34 8.55 -0.04
CA PHE A 86 4.81 7.25 -0.52
C PHE A 86 5.92 6.75 0.36
N HIS A 87 5.90 5.43 0.64
CA HIS A 87 6.86 4.74 1.50
C HIS A 87 7.30 5.63 2.68
N ILE A 88 6.33 6.11 3.47
CA ILE A 88 6.60 7.00 4.62
C ILE A 88 7.65 6.43 5.56
N ASN A 89 7.75 5.10 5.63
CA ASN A 89 8.80 4.42 6.36
C ASN A 89 10.20 4.50 5.69
N GLY A 90 10.31 5.26 4.58
CA GLY A 90 11.55 5.47 3.85
C GLY A 90 11.94 4.27 2.97
N GLY A 91 12.88 4.52 2.06
CA GLY A 91 13.61 3.47 1.35
C GLY A 91 14.86 3.07 2.15
N PRO A 92 16.09 3.35 1.66
CA PRO A 92 17.32 3.10 2.42
C PRO A 92 17.40 3.88 3.73
N THR A 93 16.82 5.10 3.76
CA THR A 93 16.79 5.97 4.93
C THR A 93 15.40 6.58 5.12
N ALA A 94 14.93 6.61 6.37
CA ALA A 94 13.68 7.23 6.73
C ALA A 94 13.89 8.70 7.16
N MET A 95 12.81 9.47 7.24
CA MET A 95 12.82 10.78 7.89
C MET A 95 12.99 10.64 9.41
N ALA A 96 13.21 11.76 10.10
CA ALA A 96 13.36 11.78 11.55
C ALA A 96 12.09 11.28 12.27
N ASP A 97 12.24 10.63 13.41
CA ASP A 97 11.14 10.03 14.17
C ASP A 97 10.05 11.05 14.54
N GLY A 98 10.44 12.26 14.95
CA GLY A 98 9.50 13.33 15.27
C GLY A 98 8.65 13.82 14.10
N ASP A 99 9.13 13.66 12.87
CA ASP A 99 8.38 14.04 11.67
C ASP A 99 7.16 13.14 11.44
N PHE A 100 7.25 11.85 11.83
CA PHE A 100 6.09 10.93 11.74
C PHE A 100 4.92 11.43 12.59
N GLU A 101 5.18 11.79 13.85
CA GLU A 101 4.14 12.31 14.74
C GLU A 101 3.52 13.59 14.18
N ARG A 102 4.35 14.54 13.73
CA ARG A 102 3.89 15.81 13.17
C ARG A 102 3.01 15.59 11.94
N VAL A 103 3.46 14.80 10.98
CA VAL A 103 2.68 14.52 9.75
C VAL A 103 1.36 13.84 10.10
N ILE A 104 1.34 12.91 11.04
CA ILE A 104 0.12 12.21 11.46
C ILE A 104 -0.86 13.17 12.14
N ARG A 105 -0.39 14.07 12.99
CA ARG A 105 -1.25 14.98 13.77
C ARG A 105 -1.68 16.24 13.03
N GLU A 106 -0.84 16.74 12.14
CA GLU A 106 -1.00 18.06 11.54
C GLU A 106 -1.51 17.99 10.08
N SER A 107 -1.80 16.81 9.56
CA SER A 107 -2.29 16.63 8.19
C SER A 107 -3.25 15.45 8.05
N ASP A 108 -3.93 15.39 6.89
CA ASP A 108 -4.77 14.27 6.46
C ASP A 108 -4.06 13.37 5.43
N ILE A 109 -2.75 13.51 5.28
CA ILE A 109 -1.95 12.76 4.32
C ILE A 109 -2.05 11.25 4.59
N ALA A 110 -2.33 10.45 3.57
CA ALA A 110 -2.30 8.99 3.69
C ALA A 110 -0.86 8.49 3.88
N LEU A 111 -0.72 7.54 4.80
CA LEU A 111 0.55 7.04 5.31
C LEU A 111 0.88 5.72 4.62
N GLN A 112 1.59 5.75 3.49
CA GLN A 112 1.92 4.51 2.81
C GLN A 112 3.18 3.88 3.40
N VAL A 113 3.01 2.75 4.08
CA VAL A 113 4.10 1.88 4.52
C VAL A 113 4.38 0.85 3.44
N CYS A 114 5.64 0.67 3.06
CA CYS A 114 6.02 -0.32 2.06
C CYS A 114 6.94 -1.41 2.62
N THR A 115 6.87 -2.60 1.98
CA THR A 115 7.69 -3.77 2.33
C THR A 115 9.19 -3.48 2.15
N ALA A 116 9.54 -2.78 1.08
CA ALA A 116 10.92 -2.43 0.75
C ALA A 116 11.51 -1.30 1.63
N GLY A 117 10.73 -0.71 2.53
CA GLY A 117 11.15 0.38 3.39
C GLY A 117 11.81 -0.07 4.69
N ASN A 118 12.11 0.91 5.54
CA ASN A 118 12.72 0.68 6.84
C ASN A 118 11.74 0.00 7.80
N LEU A 119 12.10 -1.18 8.31
CA LEU A 119 11.23 -1.99 9.17
C LEU A 119 10.92 -1.32 10.52
N ARG A 120 11.91 -0.64 11.12
CA ARG A 120 11.73 0.03 12.41
C ARG A 120 10.73 1.19 12.30
N THR A 121 10.86 2.01 11.28
CA THR A 121 9.96 3.16 11.10
C THR A 121 8.58 2.76 10.54
N ALA A 122 8.45 1.60 9.91
CA ALA A 122 7.15 0.99 9.63
C ALA A 122 6.37 0.72 10.93
N LEU A 123 7.04 0.13 11.94
CA LEU A 123 6.45 -0.10 13.27
C LEU A 123 6.16 1.20 14.00
N LEU A 124 7.05 2.20 13.89
CA LEU A 124 6.83 3.52 14.47
C LEU A 124 5.58 4.17 13.88
N CYS A 125 5.47 4.20 12.56
CA CYS A 125 4.33 4.76 11.85
C CYS A 125 3.01 4.08 12.27
N ALA A 126 2.99 2.74 12.31
CA ALA A 126 1.80 1.99 12.71
C ALA A 126 1.36 2.32 14.16
N ARG A 127 2.31 2.36 15.09
CA ARG A 127 2.02 2.71 16.50
C ARG A 127 1.51 4.13 16.65
N LEU A 128 2.14 5.10 15.97
CA LEU A 128 1.68 6.50 16.02
C LEU A 128 0.31 6.65 15.34
N ALA A 129 0.07 5.97 14.21
CA ALA A 129 -1.23 5.98 13.56
C ALA A 129 -2.33 5.41 14.47
N GLN A 130 -2.03 4.38 15.26
CA GLN A 130 -2.96 3.86 16.26
C GLN A 130 -3.15 4.84 17.42
N GLN A 131 -2.08 5.41 17.94
CA GLN A 131 -2.12 6.36 19.05
C GLN A 131 -2.95 7.61 18.74
N PHE A 132 -2.89 8.09 17.51
CA PHE A 132 -3.58 9.30 17.05
C PHE A 132 -4.83 9.01 16.21
N GLU A 133 -5.39 7.80 16.31
CA GLU A 133 -6.63 7.39 15.63
C GLU A 133 -6.62 7.59 14.10
N ALA A 134 -5.46 7.40 13.49
CA ALA A 134 -5.21 7.63 12.06
C ALA A 134 -5.02 6.32 11.25
N LEU A 135 -5.47 5.16 11.79
CA LEU A 135 -5.33 3.86 11.11
C LEU A 135 -6.13 3.78 9.82
N ASP A 136 -7.15 4.57 9.65
CA ASP A 136 -7.92 4.67 8.40
C ASP A 136 -7.10 5.30 7.26
N ARG A 137 -6.07 6.10 7.58
CA ARG A 137 -5.11 6.68 6.62
C ARG A 137 -3.90 5.78 6.35
N LEU A 138 -3.71 4.72 7.15
CA LEU A 138 -2.64 3.77 6.92
C LEU A 138 -2.94 2.92 5.68
N ILE A 139 -2.02 2.90 4.73
CA ILE A 139 -2.09 2.09 3.52
C ILE A 139 -0.79 1.31 3.32
N LEU A 140 -0.87 0.13 2.72
CA LEU A 140 0.27 -0.73 2.51
C LEU A 140 0.59 -0.89 1.03
N ALA A 141 1.89 -0.98 0.72
CA ALA A 141 2.41 -1.26 -0.60
C ALA A 141 3.67 -2.14 -0.50
N THR A 142 4.18 -2.63 -1.61
CA THR A 142 5.45 -3.37 -1.63
C THR A 142 6.63 -2.51 -2.04
N ASP A 143 6.41 -1.53 -2.90
CA ASP A 143 7.44 -0.73 -3.56
C ASP A 143 8.46 -1.61 -4.30
N THR A 144 8.00 -2.72 -4.88
CA THR A 144 8.84 -3.64 -5.65
C THR A 144 8.49 -3.56 -7.14
N PRO A 145 9.48 -3.79 -8.00
CA PRO A 145 10.86 -4.25 -7.77
C PRO A 145 11.86 -3.15 -7.40
N THR A 146 11.44 -1.94 -7.17
CA THR A 146 12.30 -0.77 -6.97
C THR A 146 13.20 -0.93 -5.74
N GLY A 147 14.50 -0.79 -5.90
CA GLY A 147 15.50 -0.76 -4.82
C GLY A 147 15.83 -2.11 -4.18
N SER A 148 14.88 -2.98 -3.95
CA SER A 148 15.08 -4.27 -3.25
C SER A 148 14.81 -5.50 -4.11
N GLY A 149 14.49 -5.33 -5.40
CA GLY A 149 14.12 -6.42 -6.29
C GLY A 149 12.71 -6.96 -6.04
N VAL A 150 12.40 -8.11 -6.62
CA VAL A 150 11.08 -8.74 -6.47
C VAL A 150 10.97 -9.40 -5.09
N MET A 151 9.93 -9.05 -4.35
CA MET A 151 9.61 -9.64 -3.04
C MET A 151 8.31 -10.44 -3.14
N PRO A 152 8.37 -11.74 -3.45
CA PRO A 152 7.19 -12.60 -3.45
C PRO A 152 6.52 -12.56 -2.07
N LEU A 153 5.18 -12.52 -2.04
CA LEU A 153 4.40 -12.42 -0.81
C LEU A 153 4.69 -11.17 0.05
N GLY A 154 5.40 -10.16 -0.46
CA GLY A 154 5.79 -8.97 0.27
C GLY A 154 4.64 -8.30 1.02
N MET A 155 3.43 -8.25 0.42
CA MET A 155 2.25 -7.72 1.09
C MET A 155 1.85 -8.55 2.32
N LEU A 156 1.87 -9.88 2.24
CA LEU A 156 1.55 -10.75 3.37
C LEU A 156 2.61 -10.62 4.48
N TYR A 157 3.89 -10.50 4.13
CA TYR A 157 4.95 -10.19 5.10
C TYR A 157 4.70 -8.86 5.81
N THR A 158 4.34 -7.80 5.08
CA THR A 158 4.08 -6.49 5.68
C THR A 158 2.88 -6.53 6.63
N ILE A 159 1.80 -7.22 6.24
CA ILE A 159 0.62 -7.43 7.08
C ILE A 159 1.02 -8.14 8.39
N ALA A 160 1.75 -9.28 8.31
CA ALA A 160 2.18 -10.04 9.47
C ALA A 160 3.16 -9.23 10.33
N HIS A 161 4.10 -8.50 9.74
CA HIS A 161 5.06 -7.65 10.44
C HIS A 161 4.37 -6.56 11.27
N LEU A 162 3.46 -5.81 10.66
CA LEU A 162 2.74 -4.73 11.35
C LEU A 162 1.79 -5.26 12.41
N SER A 163 1.16 -6.41 12.17
CA SER A 163 0.25 -7.01 13.14
C SER A 163 0.98 -7.61 14.34
N SER A 164 2.05 -8.38 14.11
CA SER A 164 2.76 -9.08 15.19
C SER A 164 3.67 -8.17 16.02
N LEU A 165 4.31 -7.19 15.40
CA LEU A 165 5.30 -6.32 16.05
C LEU A 165 4.83 -4.86 16.16
N GLY A 166 3.95 -4.40 15.29
CA GLY A 166 3.44 -3.03 15.27
C GLY A 166 2.26 -2.79 16.22
N GLY A 167 1.66 -3.85 16.76
CA GLY A 167 0.57 -3.79 17.72
C GLY A 167 -0.81 -3.47 17.10
N ILE A 168 -0.94 -3.45 15.78
CA ILE A 168 -2.25 -3.29 15.12
C ILE A 168 -2.92 -4.65 14.89
N GLY A 169 -4.26 -4.69 14.91
CA GLY A 169 -4.99 -5.92 14.64
C GLY A 169 -4.76 -6.44 13.20
N PRO A 170 -4.74 -7.76 12.99
CA PRO A 170 -4.57 -8.32 11.64
C PRO A 170 -5.65 -7.85 10.68
N GLU A 171 -6.88 -7.65 11.15
CA GLU A 171 -8.01 -7.12 10.37
C GLU A 171 -7.71 -5.70 9.86
N VAL A 172 -7.10 -4.86 10.72
CA VAL A 172 -6.70 -3.48 10.37
C VAL A 172 -5.54 -3.51 9.36
N ALA A 173 -4.55 -4.38 9.56
CA ALA A 173 -3.44 -4.54 8.62
C ALA A 173 -3.92 -5.02 7.24
N ILE A 174 -4.90 -5.94 7.19
CA ILE A 174 -5.54 -6.38 5.95
C ILE A 174 -6.33 -5.21 5.32
N ALA A 175 -7.10 -4.46 6.11
CA ALA A 175 -7.82 -3.28 5.61
C ALA A 175 -6.86 -2.22 5.04
N ALA A 176 -5.70 -2.00 5.66
CA ALA A 176 -4.66 -1.11 5.15
C ALA A 176 -4.08 -1.59 3.80
N ALA A 177 -4.02 -2.89 3.57
CA ALA A 177 -3.57 -3.48 2.31
C ALA A 177 -4.66 -3.50 1.22
N THR A 178 -5.92 -3.28 1.56
CA THR A 178 -7.08 -3.47 0.66
C THR A 178 -8.00 -2.24 0.64
N GLY A 179 -8.97 -2.16 1.52
CA GLY A 179 -10.01 -1.12 1.54
C GLY A 179 -9.48 0.31 1.71
N ASN A 180 -8.46 0.51 2.55
CA ASN A 180 -7.85 1.83 2.72
C ASN A 180 -7.12 2.28 1.45
N ASN A 181 -6.39 1.36 0.77
CA ASN A 181 -5.80 1.63 -0.54
C ASN A 181 -6.89 2.02 -1.55
N ALA A 182 -7.95 1.23 -1.63
CA ALA A 182 -9.05 1.49 -2.55
C ALA A 182 -9.68 2.87 -2.34
N ARG A 183 -9.93 3.24 -1.08
CA ARG A 183 -10.46 4.55 -0.73
C ARG A 183 -9.49 5.67 -1.07
N CYS A 184 -8.20 5.50 -0.70
CA CYS A 184 -7.17 6.50 -0.94
C CYS A 184 -6.96 6.78 -2.42
N PHE A 185 -6.88 5.73 -3.23
CA PHE A 185 -6.66 5.83 -4.67
C PHE A 185 -7.95 5.84 -5.51
N ARG A 186 -9.14 5.93 -4.85
CA ARG A 186 -10.46 5.98 -5.50
C ARG A 186 -10.70 4.82 -6.46
N LEU A 187 -10.27 3.61 -6.07
CA LEU A 187 -10.38 2.40 -6.89
C LEU A 187 -11.71 1.69 -6.64
N ASP A 188 -12.24 1.07 -7.69
CA ASP A 188 -13.48 0.27 -7.60
C ASP A 188 -13.19 -1.20 -7.24
N CYS A 189 -12.32 -1.42 -6.27
CA CYS A 189 -11.89 -2.72 -5.77
C CYS A 189 -11.55 -2.66 -4.28
N GLY A 190 -10.93 -3.71 -3.72
CA GLY A 190 -10.40 -3.74 -2.35
C GLY A 190 -11.43 -3.89 -1.24
N LEU A 191 -12.71 -4.05 -1.58
CA LEU A 191 -13.82 -4.27 -0.65
C LEU A 191 -14.68 -5.44 -1.12
N LEU A 192 -15.09 -6.30 -0.18
CA LEU A 192 -16.08 -7.36 -0.44
C LEU A 192 -17.48 -6.74 -0.32
N SER A 193 -17.99 -6.25 -1.44
CA SER A 193 -19.30 -5.63 -1.54
C SER A 193 -19.96 -6.00 -2.85
N ALA A 194 -21.29 -6.15 -2.85
CA ALA A 194 -22.05 -6.43 -4.06
C ALA A 194 -21.82 -5.35 -5.12
N GLY A 195 -21.61 -5.75 -6.37
CA GLY A 195 -21.34 -4.86 -7.50
C GLY A 195 -19.87 -4.49 -7.69
N LYS A 196 -18.97 -4.83 -6.76
CA LYS A 196 -17.52 -4.62 -6.89
C LYS A 196 -16.85 -5.76 -7.67
N ALA A 197 -15.65 -5.49 -8.19
CA ALA A 197 -14.84 -6.52 -8.83
C ALA A 197 -14.58 -7.69 -7.88
N ALA A 198 -14.83 -8.92 -8.36
CA ALA A 198 -14.60 -10.13 -7.58
C ALA A 198 -13.12 -10.55 -7.67
N ASP A 199 -12.24 -9.71 -7.10
CA ASP A 199 -10.83 -10.01 -6.86
C ASP A 199 -10.66 -10.39 -5.39
N ILE A 200 -10.57 -11.69 -5.11
CA ILE A 200 -10.65 -12.24 -3.75
C ILE A 200 -9.47 -13.18 -3.51
N VAL A 201 -8.85 -13.04 -2.36
CA VAL A 201 -7.84 -13.99 -1.86
C VAL A 201 -8.42 -14.67 -0.61
N VAL A 202 -8.46 -16.00 -0.62
CA VAL A 202 -8.83 -16.80 0.56
C VAL A 202 -7.54 -17.19 1.26
N ILE A 203 -7.46 -16.85 2.53
CA ILE A 203 -6.28 -17.14 3.37
C ILE A 203 -6.66 -18.06 4.53
N ASP A 204 -5.69 -18.85 5.00
CA ASP A 204 -5.84 -19.75 6.16
C ASP A 204 -4.53 -19.73 6.97
N ALA A 205 -4.52 -20.42 8.11
CA ALA A 205 -3.28 -20.67 8.84
C ALA A 205 -2.34 -21.55 7.98
N PRO A 206 -1.01 -21.29 8.05
CA PRO A 206 -0.07 -22.13 7.32
C PRO A 206 0.01 -23.55 7.92
N ASP A 207 0.23 -24.53 7.05
CA ASP A 207 0.44 -25.92 7.49
C ASP A 207 1.72 -26.00 8.35
N GLY A 208 1.64 -26.75 9.47
CA GLY A 208 2.73 -26.89 10.44
C GLY A 208 2.82 -25.76 11.46
N GLY A 209 2.02 -24.70 11.33
CA GLY A 209 1.88 -23.65 12.34
C GLY A 209 1.07 -24.13 13.57
N THR A 210 1.16 -23.37 14.66
CA THR A 210 0.41 -23.64 15.90
C THR A 210 -0.97 -23.01 15.90
N GLN A 211 -1.20 -22.04 15.02
CA GLN A 211 -2.45 -21.29 14.92
C GLN A 211 -3.48 -22.04 14.06
N ARG A 212 -4.77 -21.81 14.34
CA ARG A 212 -5.87 -22.54 13.69
C ARG A 212 -6.57 -21.76 12.59
N ASP A 213 -6.35 -20.46 12.52
CA ASP A 213 -6.94 -19.55 11.53
C ASP A 213 -5.94 -18.50 11.07
N ALA A 214 -6.23 -17.86 9.92
CA ALA A 214 -5.34 -16.88 9.30
C ALA A 214 -5.07 -15.66 10.17
N LEU A 215 -6.06 -15.14 10.89
CA LEU A 215 -5.89 -13.90 11.68
C LEU A 215 -5.00 -14.17 12.90
N SER A 216 -5.19 -15.31 13.57
CA SER A 216 -4.34 -15.75 14.68
C SER A 216 -2.90 -16.00 14.21
N ALA A 217 -2.72 -16.61 13.04
CA ALA A 217 -1.41 -16.83 12.43
C ALA A 217 -0.71 -15.50 12.13
N ILE A 218 -1.38 -14.55 11.47
CA ILE A 218 -0.86 -13.22 11.18
C ILE A 218 -0.47 -12.48 12.47
N ARG A 219 -1.30 -12.55 13.51
CA ARG A 219 -1.00 -11.94 14.81
C ARG A 219 0.22 -12.54 15.49
N ASN A 220 0.47 -13.83 15.28
CA ASN A 220 1.65 -14.54 15.75
C ASN A 220 2.92 -14.24 14.92
N GLY A 221 2.79 -13.58 13.76
CA GLY A 221 3.88 -13.29 12.84
C GLY A 221 4.07 -14.33 11.74
N ASP A 222 3.19 -15.34 11.68
CA ASP A 222 3.20 -16.32 10.60
C ASP A 222 2.66 -15.69 9.30
N ILE A 223 3.18 -16.15 8.18
CA ILE A 223 2.67 -15.73 6.86
C ILE A 223 1.46 -16.59 6.52
N ALA A 224 0.30 -15.96 6.38
CA ALA A 224 -0.91 -16.67 6.03
C ALA A 224 -0.76 -17.49 4.73
N ALA A 225 -1.26 -18.71 4.75
CA ALA A 225 -1.34 -19.54 3.55
C ALA A 225 -2.42 -19.01 2.61
N VAL A 226 -2.14 -19.04 1.29
CA VAL A 226 -3.11 -18.67 0.26
C VAL A 226 -3.81 -19.94 -0.24
N GLY A 227 -5.05 -20.14 0.15
CA GLY A 227 -5.87 -21.30 -0.23
C GLY A 227 -6.48 -21.15 -1.61
N ALA A 228 -6.98 -19.95 -1.95
CA ALA A 228 -7.54 -19.68 -3.28
C ALA A 228 -7.31 -18.23 -3.70
N VAL A 229 -7.23 -18.03 -5.01
CA VAL A 229 -7.19 -16.70 -5.65
C VAL A 229 -8.27 -16.64 -6.71
N ILE A 230 -9.14 -15.66 -6.60
CA ILE A 230 -10.19 -15.35 -7.58
C ILE A 230 -9.85 -13.99 -8.18
N SER A 231 -9.89 -13.88 -9.49
CA SER A 231 -9.66 -12.62 -10.19
C SER A 231 -10.70 -12.41 -11.27
N ALA A 232 -11.38 -11.27 -11.21
CA ALA A 232 -12.52 -10.95 -12.07
C ALA A 232 -13.59 -12.07 -12.07
N GLY A 233 -13.88 -12.64 -10.90
CA GLY A 233 -14.85 -13.72 -10.72
C GLY A 233 -14.37 -15.12 -11.15
N ALA A 234 -13.18 -15.25 -11.73
CA ALA A 234 -12.63 -16.54 -12.14
C ALA A 234 -11.59 -17.05 -11.13
N VAL A 235 -11.73 -18.29 -10.72
CA VAL A 235 -10.75 -18.97 -9.85
C VAL A 235 -9.44 -19.13 -10.63
N ARG A 236 -8.34 -18.66 -10.05
CA ARG A 236 -6.99 -18.69 -10.65
C ARG A 236 -6.09 -19.71 -9.97
N ARG A 237 -6.31 -19.96 -8.70
CA ARG A 237 -5.56 -20.92 -7.91
C ARG A 237 -6.42 -21.47 -6.78
N GLU A 238 -6.31 -22.77 -6.53
CA GLU A 238 -7.02 -23.49 -5.46
C GLU A 238 -6.08 -24.28 -4.54
N GLU A 239 -4.76 -24.05 -4.63
CA GLU A 239 -3.78 -24.78 -3.81
C GLU A 239 -3.04 -23.87 -2.86
N PRO A 240 -2.66 -24.33 -1.65
CA PRO A 240 -1.80 -23.59 -0.73
C PRO A 240 -0.46 -23.26 -1.38
N GLN A 241 0.05 -22.03 -1.15
CA GLN A 241 1.33 -21.62 -1.72
C GLN A 241 2.57 -22.13 -0.97
N HIS A 242 2.40 -22.71 0.23
CA HIS A 242 3.51 -23.28 0.98
C HIS A 242 3.73 -24.72 0.58
N PRO A 243 5.00 -25.15 0.35
CA PRO A 243 5.30 -26.55 0.14
C PRO A 243 4.85 -27.34 1.36
N ARG A 244 4.04 -28.36 1.15
CA ARG A 244 3.61 -29.28 2.19
C ARG A 244 4.85 -29.99 2.74
N HIS A 245 5.30 -29.63 3.92
CA HIS A 245 6.08 -30.55 4.71
C HIS A 245 5.09 -31.58 5.28
N HIS A 246 5.04 -32.74 4.64
CA HIS A 246 4.40 -33.98 5.09
C HIS A 246 3.36 -33.84 6.19
N ALA A 247 2.09 -33.83 5.82
CA ALA A 247 1.07 -34.46 6.64
C ALA A 247 -0.24 -34.67 5.89
N SER A 248 -0.62 -35.90 5.92
CA SER A 248 -1.92 -36.47 5.69
C SER A 248 -3.09 -35.58 6.12
N HIS A 249 -3.83 -35.11 5.19
CA HIS A 249 -5.30 -35.01 5.07
C HIS A 249 -5.67 -33.83 4.17
N PRO A 250 -6.24 -34.09 2.99
CA PRO A 250 -6.80 -33.03 2.17
C PRO A 250 -8.06 -32.50 2.86
N ARG A 251 -8.06 -31.26 3.32
CA ARG A 251 -9.29 -30.57 3.62
C ARG A 251 -10.05 -30.39 2.30
N ARG A 252 -11.13 -31.16 2.12
CA ARG A 252 -12.04 -30.98 0.99
C ARG A 252 -12.62 -29.58 1.06
N ILE A 253 -12.20 -28.70 0.18
CA ILE A 253 -12.96 -27.49 -0.14
C ILE A 253 -14.22 -27.95 -0.87
N LEU A 254 -15.36 -27.54 -0.34
CA LEU A 254 -16.68 -27.95 -0.83
C LEU A 254 -16.82 -27.65 -2.35
N PRO A 255 -17.31 -28.59 -3.15
CA PRO A 255 -17.58 -28.38 -4.56
C PRO A 255 -18.92 -27.66 -4.74
N ALA A 256 -19.00 -26.37 -4.42
CA ALA A 256 -20.27 -25.65 -4.44
C ALA A 256 -20.33 -24.36 -5.27
N LEU A 257 -19.30 -24.03 -6.06
CA LEU A 257 -19.34 -22.81 -6.87
C LEU A 257 -19.23 -23.05 -8.38
N THR A 258 -19.55 -24.24 -8.88
CA THR A 258 -19.59 -24.52 -10.32
C THR A 258 -20.99 -24.50 -10.93
N ARG A 259 -21.97 -23.81 -10.35
CA ARG A 259 -23.24 -23.56 -11.06
C ARG A 259 -23.15 -22.20 -11.75
N PRO A 260 -23.20 -22.16 -13.09
CA PRO A 260 -23.41 -20.91 -13.81
C PRO A 260 -24.78 -20.36 -13.43
N LEU A 261 -24.83 -19.09 -13.03
CA LEU A 261 -26.08 -18.35 -12.94
C LEU A 261 -26.71 -18.36 -14.35
N ARG A 262 -27.79 -19.11 -14.51
CA ARG A 262 -28.65 -18.99 -15.68
C ARG A 262 -29.43 -17.68 -15.53
N HIS A 263 -29.46 -16.94 -16.63
CA HIS A 263 -30.18 -15.70 -16.83
C HIS A 263 -31.67 -15.78 -16.50
#